data_f2c0cf24ac164ae12b2d28b03e753a0e
#
_entry.id   f2c0cf24ac164ae12b2d28b03e753a0e
#
_cell.length_a   1.000
_cell.length_b   1.000
_cell.length_c   1.000
_cell.angle_alpha   90.00
_cell.angle_beta   90.00
_cell.angle_gamma   90.00
#
_symmetry.space_group_name_H-M   'P 1'
#
loop_
_entity.id
_entity.type
_entity.pdbx_description
1 polymer ?
#
loop_
_entity_poly.entity_id
_entity_poly.type
_entity_poly.pdbx_seq_one_letter_code
_entity_poly.pdbx_strand_id
1 'polypeptide(L)'
;MNYPFWNIPYLGSGWVIGIIAIFHVMISQFAVGGGLYLPMAERKALRMPNGKLRSDWLNQLASHSRFFLILTGVFGTISGVGIWFAIGLTHPEATSTLIHNFVFGWAMEWVFFIVELTTIAVYYYTWNRISPRLHLAVGWCYAGASVATLVIINGILTFMLTPGDTWLRVAFAGTGHEASVFWNAFFNPTYWPSLFLRTCVCCALAGIWALITASRIDAEKHSALKISMVQWSVKWLVPSFVATPFILIWYLWMVPASQQALLTLGIDTIGSGTFSIITRIALLIIITSATIVGVAYFLAYRNPRDFNLSHALAILLLALIATASGEYAREMLRKPYVIGGWMYSNGVRVPYVARINQEGYLAHSMWLANDSSSSYSRGEAIFRGECGSCHTLAGYRPLKYLLSGRDRANIISFITMLHDYKPDSPYHRYMPPMVGTKQDIDDLADFLNAQVNPVVQMADSKK
;
A
#
# COMPACT_ATOMS: atom_id res chain seq x y z
N MET A 1 3.37 27.57 -5.21
CA MET A 1 3.34 27.42 -3.73
C MET A 1 4.32 26.30 -3.41
N ASN A 2 5.46 26.62 -2.78
CA ASN A 2 6.49 25.63 -2.45
C ASN A 2 6.13 24.99 -1.11
N TYR A 3 5.75 23.71 -1.13
CA TYR A 3 5.62 22.93 0.09
C TYR A 3 7.01 22.58 0.62
N PRO A 4 7.22 22.55 1.94
CA PRO A 4 8.46 22.03 2.48
C PRO A 4 8.56 20.53 2.13
N PHE A 5 9.62 20.17 1.42
CA PHE A 5 9.96 18.77 1.17
C PHE A 5 10.45 18.14 2.49
N TRP A 6 9.79 17.09 2.94
CA TRP A 6 10.07 16.48 4.25
C TRP A 6 11.28 15.54 4.16
N ASN A 7 12.39 15.97 4.73
CA ASN A 7 13.58 15.12 4.84
C ASN A 7 13.49 14.27 6.11
N ILE A 8 13.59 12.95 5.96
CA ILE A 8 13.50 11.98 7.07
C ILE A 8 14.83 11.21 7.15
N PRO A 9 15.79 11.67 7.96
CA PRO A 9 17.21 11.29 7.85
C PRO A 9 17.50 9.80 8.06
N TYR A 10 16.77 9.10 8.94
CA TYR A 10 17.05 7.72 9.30
C TYR A 10 16.11 6.71 8.67
N LEU A 11 14.82 7.02 8.64
CA LEU A 11 13.81 6.10 8.15
C LEU A 11 13.66 6.19 6.63
N GLY A 12 13.79 7.40 6.09
CA GLY A 12 13.56 7.69 4.68
C GLY A 12 12.07 7.87 4.35
N SER A 13 11.78 8.65 3.32
CA SER A 13 10.41 8.96 2.89
C SER A 13 9.62 7.72 2.46
N GLY A 14 10.27 6.78 1.77
CA GLY A 14 9.64 5.53 1.32
C GLY A 14 9.09 4.69 2.47
N TRP A 15 9.80 4.60 3.60
CA TRP A 15 9.33 3.87 4.78
C TRP A 15 8.18 4.56 5.51
N VAL A 16 8.19 5.90 5.60
CA VAL A 16 7.09 6.64 6.22
C VAL A 16 5.81 6.44 5.42
N ILE A 17 5.88 6.58 4.09
CA ILE A 17 4.74 6.27 3.23
C ILE A 17 4.31 4.80 3.41
N GLY A 18 5.25 3.86 3.38
CA GLY A 18 4.98 2.43 3.48
C GLY A 18 4.28 2.03 4.77
N ILE A 19 4.76 2.51 5.93
CA ILE A 19 4.15 2.20 7.23
C ILE A 19 2.73 2.73 7.32
N ILE A 20 2.51 4.00 6.97
CA ILE A 20 1.20 4.62 7.06
C ILE A 20 0.24 4.01 6.02
N ALA A 21 0.72 3.75 4.80
CA ALA A 21 -0.07 3.15 3.75
C ALA A 21 -0.50 1.71 4.09
N ILE A 22 0.41 0.87 4.57
CA ILE A 22 0.09 -0.51 4.98
C ILE A 22 -0.91 -0.50 6.14
N PHE A 23 -0.68 0.37 7.14
CA PHE A 23 -1.60 0.50 8.27
C PHE A 23 -3.00 0.94 7.83
N HIS A 24 -3.09 1.98 6.99
CA HIS A 24 -4.37 2.47 6.47
C HIS A 24 -5.09 1.42 5.60
N VAL A 25 -4.36 0.75 4.71
CA VAL A 25 -4.94 -0.31 3.85
C VAL A 25 -5.48 -1.47 4.68
N MET A 26 -4.79 -1.88 5.74
CA MET A 26 -5.30 -2.92 6.64
C MET A 26 -6.59 -2.47 7.34
N ILE A 27 -6.63 -1.24 7.86
CA ILE A 27 -7.84 -0.70 8.52
C ILE A 27 -9.01 -0.61 7.55
N SER A 28 -8.80 -0.07 6.36
CA SER A 28 -9.85 0.08 5.35
C SER A 28 -10.36 -1.27 4.85
N GLN A 29 -9.49 -2.27 4.69
CA GLN A 29 -9.92 -3.62 4.33
C GLN A 29 -10.75 -4.28 5.44
N PHE A 30 -10.42 -4.09 6.72
CA PHE A 30 -11.27 -4.49 7.83
C PHE A 30 -12.63 -3.78 7.79
N ALA A 31 -12.66 -2.47 7.54
CA ALA A 31 -13.89 -1.69 7.48
C ALA A 31 -14.82 -2.17 6.36
N VAL A 32 -14.30 -2.33 5.14
CA VAL A 32 -15.06 -2.87 4.00
C VAL A 32 -15.57 -4.28 4.28
N GLY A 33 -14.71 -5.15 4.82
CA GLY A 33 -15.11 -6.51 5.20
C GLY A 33 -16.20 -6.51 6.26
N GLY A 34 -16.11 -5.64 7.25
CA GLY A 34 -17.14 -5.44 8.27
C GLY A 34 -18.45 -4.95 7.70
N GLY A 35 -18.39 -4.03 6.73
CA GLY A 35 -19.54 -3.53 5.99
C GLY A 35 -20.33 -4.65 5.31
N LEU A 36 -19.64 -5.62 4.73
CA LEU A 36 -20.26 -6.80 4.15
C LEU A 36 -20.72 -7.81 5.20
N TYR A 37 -19.91 -8.05 6.23
CA TYR A 37 -20.17 -9.08 7.25
C TYR A 37 -21.39 -8.76 8.10
N LEU A 38 -21.52 -7.53 8.60
CA LEU A 38 -22.56 -7.14 9.55
C LEU A 38 -23.98 -7.39 9.02
N PRO A 39 -24.42 -6.85 7.87
CA PRO A 39 -25.79 -7.07 7.37
C PRO A 39 -26.02 -8.52 6.94
N MET A 40 -25.00 -9.24 6.47
CA MET A 40 -25.15 -10.66 6.13
C MET A 40 -25.33 -11.53 7.38
N ALA A 41 -24.59 -11.24 8.44
CA ALA A 41 -24.70 -11.94 9.72
C ALA A 41 -26.04 -11.60 10.42
N GLU A 42 -26.48 -10.34 10.39
CA GLU A 42 -27.80 -9.92 10.88
C GLU A 42 -28.93 -10.61 10.11
N ARG A 43 -28.86 -10.60 8.76
CA ARG A 43 -29.84 -11.33 7.94
C ARG A 43 -29.91 -12.81 8.29
N LYS A 44 -28.77 -13.45 8.56
CA LYS A 44 -28.71 -14.83 9.01
C LYS A 44 -29.41 -14.99 10.37
N ALA A 45 -29.11 -14.13 11.34
CA ALA A 45 -29.73 -14.16 12.65
C ALA A 45 -31.25 -13.96 12.59
N LEU A 46 -31.71 -13.00 11.78
CA LEU A 46 -33.14 -12.73 11.59
C LEU A 46 -33.92 -13.89 10.94
N ARG A 47 -33.24 -14.77 10.20
CA ARG A 47 -33.84 -16.00 9.62
C ARG A 47 -33.87 -17.19 10.57
N MET A 48 -33.20 -17.10 11.74
CA MET A 48 -33.29 -18.13 12.75
C MET A 48 -34.68 -18.12 13.42
N PRO A 49 -35.16 -19.28 13.92
CA PRO A 49 -36.36 -19.33 14.76
C PRO A 49 -36.19 -18.39 15.97
N ASN A 50 -37.34 -17.82 16.40
CA ASN A 50 -37.34 -17.00 17.61
C ASN A 50 -36.91 -17.86 18.83
N GLY A 51 -35.95 -17.33 19.57
CA GLY A 51 -35.39 -18.04 20.72
C GLY A 51 -34.07 -17.43 21.20
N LYS A 52 -33.50 -18.06 22.22
CA LYS A 52 -32.28 -17.60 22.89
C LYS A 52 -31.09 -17.46 21.91
N LEU A 53 -30.90 -18.44 21.03
CA LEU A 53 -29.78 -18.42 20.09
C LEU A 53 -29.84 -17.18 19.15
N ARG A 54 -31.04 -16.85 18.63
CA ARG A 54 -31.22 -15.64 17.78
C ARG A 54 -30.92 -14.37 18.57
N SER A 55 -31.45 -14.26 19.79
CA SER A 55 -31.20 -13.09 20.65
C SER A 55 -29.70 -12.93 20.97
N ASP A 56 -29.05 -14.02 21.34
CA ASP A 56 -27.61 -14.02 21.64
C ASP A 56 -26.76 -13.62 20.42
N TRP A 57 -27.14 -14.10 19.21
CA TRP A 57 -26.52 -13.67 17.94
C TRP A 57 -26.63 -12.17 17.69
N LEU A 58 -27.85 -11.61 17.84
CA LEU A 58 -28.08 -10.18 17.62
C LEU A 58 -27.34 -9.32 18.65
N ASN A 59 -27.31 -9.72 19.90
CA ASN A 59 -26.54 -9.05 20.97
C ASN A 59 -25.03 -9.05 20.68
N GLN A 60 -24.51 -10.19 20.20
CA GLN A 60 -23.11 -10.29 19.83
C GLN A 60 -22.77 -9.40 18.63
N LEU A 61 -23.68 -9.32 17.63
CA LEU A 61 -23.48 -8.43 16.48
C LEU A 61 -23.57 -6.95 16.86
N ALA A 62 -24.42 -6.58 17.80
CA ALA A 62 -24.46 -5.21 18.32
C ALA A 62 -23.11 -4.81 18.97
N SER A 63 -22.54 -5.71 19.77
CA SER A 63 -21.20 -5.51 20.32
C SER A 63 -20.13 -5.49 19.24
N HIS A 64 -20.24 -6.34 18.23
CA HIS A 64 -19.32 -6.45 17.10
C HIS A 64 -19.33 -5.18 16.23
N SER A 65 -20.50 -4.57 15.98
CA SER A 65 -20.62 -3.34 15.21
C SER A 65 -19.92 -2.13 15.86
N ARG A 66 -19.80 -2.11 17.18
CA ARG A 66 -19.03 -1.10 17.91
C ARG A 66 -17.57 -1.05 17.48
N PHE A 67 -16.96 -2.21 17.27
CA PHE A 67 -15.58 -2.28 16.79
C PHE A 67 -15.44 -1.60 15.43
N PHE A 68 -16.33 -1.90 14.48
CA PHE A 68 -16.28 -1.30 13.15
C PHE A 68 -16.57 0.19 13.16
N LEU A 69 -17.45 0.68 14.04
CA LEU A 69 -17.66 2.12 14.24
C LEU A 69 -16.36 2.81 14.68
N ILE A 70 -15.65 2.25 15.67
CA ILE A 70 -14.39 2.82 16.16
C ILE A 70 -13.29 2.68 15.09
N LEU A 71 -13.21 1.54 14.44
CA LEU A 71 -12.21 1.27 13.41
C LEU A 71 -12.34 2.25 12.25
N THR A 72 -13.54 2.41 11.69
CA THR A 72 -13.78 3.28 10.55
C THR A 72 -13.75 4.76 10.98
N GLY A 73 -14.45 5.12 12.06
CA GLY A 73 -14.62 6.50 12.51
C GLY A 73 -13.37 7.14 13.11
N VAL A 74 -12.53 6.35 13.77
CA VAL A 74 -11.32 6.87 14.43
C VAL A 74 -10.08 6.49 13.64
N PHE A 75 -9.77 5.19 13.56
CA PHE A 75 -8.52 4.74 12.95
C PHE A 75 -8.51 4.94 11.44
N GLY A 76 -9.62 4.72 10.75
CA GLY A 76 -9.75 4.99 9.31
C GLY A 76 -9.51 6.45 8.98
N THR A 77 -10.18 7.35 9.71
CA THR A 77 -10.06 8.80 9.51
C THR A 77 -8.65 9.30 9.80
N ILE A 78 -8.08 8.96 10.96
CA ILE A 78 -6.74 9.43 11.35
C ILE A 78 -5.68 8.91 10.39
N SER A 79 -5.73 7.63 10.03
CA SER A 79 -4.74 7.05 9.11
C SER A 79 -4.91 7.54 7.66
N GLY A 80 -6.15 7.84 7.24
CA GLY A 80 -6.44 8.45 5.94
C GLY A 80 -5.85 9.85 5.81
N VAL A 81 -6.05 10.68 6.82
CA VAL A 81 -5.39 12.01 6.89
C VAL A 81 -3.87 11.85 6.95
N GLY A 82 -3.37 10.91 7.76
CA GLY A 82 -1.94 10.62 7.89
C GLY A 82 -1.26 10.24 6.56
N ILE A 83 -1.95 9.47 5.70
CA ILE A 83 -1.42 9.09 4.39
C ILE A 83 -1.28 10.32 3.47
N TRP A 84 -2.26 11.23 3.47
CA TRP A 84 -2.21 12.46 2.71
C TRP A 84 -1.02 13.34 3.11
N PHE A 85 -0.77 13.51 4.41
CA PHE A 85 0.42 14.20 4.90
C PHE A 85 1.70 13.52 4.45
N ALA A 86 1.80 12.19 4.63
CA ALA A 86 3.00 11.45 4.29
C ALA A 86 3.33 11.56 2.81
N ILE A 87 2.39 11.27 1.90
CA ILE A 87 2.64 11.32 0.46
C ILE A 87 2.83 12.75 -0.06
N GLY A 88 2.06 13.72 0.46
CA GLY A 88 2.12 15.11 0.03
C GLY A 88 3.44 15.79 0.39
N LEU A 89 4.02 15.47 1.56
CA LEU A 89 5.26 16.07 2.03
C LEU A 89 6.52 15.31 1.59
N THR A 90 6.42 14.00 1.36
CA THR A 90 7.60 13.18 1.02
C THR A 90 7.69 12.82 -0.46
N HIS A 91 6.59 12.92 -1.21
CA HIS A 91 6.57 12.64 -2.64
C HIS A 91 5.56 13.56 -3.38
N PRO A 92 5.75 14.88 -3.34
CA PRO A 92 4.77 15.87 -3.81
C PRO A 92 4.47 15.76 -5.31
N GLU A 93 5.45 15.44 -6.16
CA GLU A 93 5.26 15.29 -7.62
C GLU A 93 4.27 14.16 -7.97
N ALA A 94 4.46 12.99 -7.37
CA ALA A 94 3.54 11.87 -7.60
C ALA A 94 2.15 12.16 -7.04
N THR A 95 2.08 12.77 -5.85
CA THR A 95 0.81 13.15 -5.22
C THR A 95 0.05 14.15 -6.07
N SER A 96 0.72 15.21 -6.56
CA SER A 96 0.13 16.21 -7.44
C SER A 96 -0.40 15.57 -8.74
N THR A 97 0.37 14.68 -9.34
CA THR A 97 -0.03 13.97 -10.56
C THR A 97 -1.27 13.10 -10.34
N LEU A 98 -1.32 12.35 -9.23
CA LEU A 98 -2.48 11.52 -8.89
C LEU A 98 -3.73 12.35 -8.60
N ILE A 99 -3.59 13.48 -7.91
CA ILE A 99 -4.71 14.40 -7.66
C ILE A 99 -5.23 14.94 -8.99
N HIS A 100 -4.35 15.41 -9.85
CA HIS A 100 -4.74 15.98 -11.14
C HIS A 100 -5.50 14.98 -12.03
N ASN A 101 -5.00 13.74 -12.13
CA ASN A 101 -5.62 12.72 -12.96
C ASN A 101 -6.92 12.14 -12.37
N PHE A 102 -7.05 12.11 -11.05
CA PHE A 102 -8.14 11.43 -10.34
C PHE A 102 -8.97 12.34 -9.42
N VAL A 103 -9.04 13.65 -9.71
CA VAL A 103 -9.79 14.61 -8.88
C VAL A 103 -11.24 14.18 -8.64
N PHE A 104 -11.92 13.67 -9.68
CA PHE A 104 -13.29 13.16 -9.54
C PHE A 104 -13.34 11.85 -8.74
N GLY A 105 -12.34 10.99 -8.89
CA GLY A 105 -12.22 9.76 -8.09
C GLY A 105 -12.09 10.09 -6.60
N TRP A 106 -11.22 11.03 -6.25
CA TRP A 106 -11.04 11.48 -4.87
C TRP A 106 -12.30 12.14 -4.30
N ALA A 107 -13.00 12.96 -5.10
CA ALA A 107 -14.24 13.59 -4.67
C ALA A 107 -15.36 12.55 -4.42
N MET A 108 -15.52 11.56 -5.31
CA MET A 108 -16.48 10.48 -5.13
C MET A 108 -16.17 9.61 -3.92
N GLU A 109 -14.90 9.27 -3.72
CA GLU A 109 -14.45 8.51 -2.56
C GLU A 109 -14.82 9.22 -1.26
N TRP A 110 -14.60 10.54 -1.18
CA TRP A 110 -14.97 11.35 -0.03
C TRP A 110 -16.46 11.27 0.29
N VAL A 111 -17.31 11.34 -0.72
CA VAL A 111 -18.77 11.24 -0.54
C VAL A 111 -19.15 9.86 0.02
N PHE A 112 -18.61 8.78 -0.56
CA PHE A 112 -18.90 7.42 -0.07
C PHE A 112 -18.35 7.19 1.33
N PHE A 113 -17.19 7.75 1.65
CA PHE A 113 -16.62 7.66 3.00
C PHE A 113 -17.52 8.36 4.04
N ILE A 114 -18.07 9.54 3.75
CA ILE A 114 -19.05 10.21 4.64
C ILE A 114 -20.32 9.37 4.81
N VAL A 115 -20.82 8.77 3.72
CA VAL A 115 -21.97 7.85 3.79
C VAL A 115 -21.63 6.62 4.64
N GLU A 116 -20.45 6.06 4.49
CA GLU A 116 -19.95 4.94 5.28
C GLU A 116 -19.90 5.28 6.78
N LEU A 117 -19.29 6.40 7.16
CA LEU A 117 -19.23 6.85 8.55
C LEU A 117 -20.60 7.09 9.16
N THR A 118 -21.48 7.75 8.40
CA THR A 118 -22.83 8.05 8.87
C THR A 118 -23.64 6.77 9.05
N THR A 119 -23.58 5.87 8.09
CA THR A 119 -24.39 4.63 8.11
C THR A 119 -23.89 3.64 9.18
N ILE A 120 -22.59 3.51 9.42
CA ILE A 120 -22.11 2.66 10.53
C ILE A 120 -22.49 3.24 11.89
N ALA A 121 -22.45 4.57 12.05
CA ALA A 121 -22.92 5.21 13.28
C ALA A 121 -24.42 5.00 13.50
N VAL A 122 -25.25 5.24 12.47
CA VAL A 122 -26.69 4.96 12.54
C VAL A 122 -26.93 3.48 12.84
N TYR A 123 -26.26 2.56 12.16
CA TYR A 123 -26.37 1.12 12.38
C TYR A 123 -26.06 0.75 13.84
N TYR A 124 -24.99 1.26 14.43
CA TYR A 124 -24.63 0.96 15.82
C TYR A 124 -25.60 1.56 16.84
N TYR A 125 -26.01 2.84 16.68
CA TYR A 125 -26.85 3.51 17.68
C TYR A 125 -28.33 3.17 17.59
N THR A 126 -28.79 2.49 16.55
CA THR A 126 -30.21 2.18 16.34
C THR A 126 -30.56 0.71 16.62
N TRP A 127 -29.64 -0.09 17.16
CA TRP A 127 -29.93 -1.44 17.61
C TRP A 127 -31.13 -1.45 18.55
N ASN A 128 -32.14 -2.29 18.26
CA ASN A 128 -33.40 -2.40 19.03
C ASN A 128 -34.23 -1.10 19.13
N ARG A 129 -33.91 -0.04 18.37
CA ARG A 129 -34.66 1.23 18.39
C ARG A 129 -35.52 1.43 17.14
N ILE A 130 -35.19 0.77 16.04
CA ILE A 130 -35.91 0.81 14.78
C ILE A 130 -36.33 -0.61 14.36
N SER A 131 -37.21 -0.71 13.34
CA SER A 131 -37.62 -2.02 12.88
C SER A 131 -36.43 -2.83 12.31
N PRO A 132 -36.41 -4.16 12.46
CA PRO A 132 -35.33 -4.99 11.92
C PRO A 132 -35.13 -4.87 10.41
N ARG A 133 -36.20 -4.61 9.65
CA ARG A 133 -36.09 -4.37 8.19
C ARG A 133 -35.35 -3.10 7.87
N LEU A 134 -35.65 -1.99 8.59
CA LEU A 134 -34.99 -0.71 8.39
C LEU A 134 -33.54 -0.77 8.88
N HIS A 135 -33.27 -1.42 10.01
CA HIS A 135 -31.92 -1.62 10.55
C HIS A 135 -31.05 -2.38 9.54
N LEU A 136 -31.57 -3.48 8.99
CA LEU A 136 -30.87 -4.25 7.96
C LEU A 136 -30.64 -3.42 6.67
N ALA A 137 -31.57 -2.53 6.27
CA ALA A 137 -31.38 -1.64 5.14
C ALA A 137 -30.24 -0.64 5.38
N VAL A 138 -30.14 -0.06 6.59
CA VAL A 138 -28.99 0.77 6.98
C VAL A 138 -27.68 -0.02 6.89
N GLY A 139 -27.67 -1.27 7.33
CA GLY A 139 -26.51 -2.16 7.19
C GLY A 139 -26.10 -2.38 5.73
N TRP A 140 -27.07 -2.54 4.81
CA TRP A 140 -26.79 -2.65 3.38
C TRP A 140 -26.31 -1.33 2.75
N CYS A 141 -26.78 -0.18 3.24
CA CYS A 141 -26.25 1.12 2.82
C CYS A 141 -24.77 1.26 3.25
N TYR A 142 -24.46 0.83 4.48
CA TYR A 142 -23.06 0.78 4.96
C TYR A 142 -22.21 -0.13 4.07
N ALA A 143 -22.68 -1.35 3.77
CA ALA A 143 -22.00 -2.27 2.87
C ALA A 143 -21.77 -1.69 1.47
N GLY A 144 -22.78 -1.05 0.91
CA GLY A 144 -22.71 -0.42 -0.41
C GLY A 144 -21.71 0.71 -0.47
N ALA A 145 -21.69 1.59 0.54
CA ALA A 145 -20.76 2.71 0.63
C ALA A 145 -19.31 2.23 0.77
N SER A 146 -19.04 1.29 1.67
CA SER A 146 -17.68 0.76 1.87
C SER A 146 -17.15 0.00 0.65
N VAL A 147 -18.01 -0.75 -0.06
CA VAL A 147 -17.62 -1.38 -1.33
C VAL A 147 -17.36 -0.33 -2.41
N ALA A 148 -18.17 0.73 -2.49
CA ALA A 148 -17.96 1.80 -3.47
C ALA A 148 -16.62 2.53 -3.21
N THR A 149 -16.28 2.81 -1.96
CA THR A 149 -14.96 3.33 -1.57
C THR A 149 -13.83 2.41 -2.06
N LEU A 150 -13.94 1.09 -1.80
CA LEU A 150 -12.95 0.12 -2.28
C LEU A 150 -12.81 0.14 -3.82
N VAL A 151 -13.93 0.16 -4.55
CA VAL A 151 -13.96 0.20 -6.02
C VAL A 151 -13.21 1.41 -6.56
N ILE A 152 -13.44 2.58 -5.97
CA ILE A 152 -12.82 3.83 -6.42
C ILE A 152 -11.32 3.84 -6.10
N ILE A 153 -10.96 3.57 -4.86
CA ILE A 153 -9.55 3.57 -4.44
C ILE A 153 -8.73 2.51 -5.18
N ASN A 154 -9.33 1.35 -5.47
CA ASN A 154 -8.67 0.31 -6.25
C ASN A 154 -8.23 0.82 -7.63
N GLY A 155 -9.04 1.63 -8.32
CA GLY A 155 -8.69 2.22 -9.62
C GLY A 155 -7.45 3.10 -9.54
N ILE A 156 -7.37 3.96 -8.53
CA ILE A 156 -6.22 4.85 -8.31
C ILE A 156 -4.95 4.06 -7.95
N LEU A 157 -5.07 3.06 -7.06
CA LEU A 157 -3.93 2.27 -6.62
C LEU A 157 -3.36 1.38 -7.74
N THR A 158 -4.22 0.79 -8.58
CA THR A 158 -3.78 -0.05 -9.69
C THR A 158 -3.20 0.74 -10.84
N PHE A 159 -3.68 1.97 -11.07
CA PHE A 159 -3.11 2.91 -12.02
C PHE A 159 -1.62 3.17 -11.76
N MET A 160 -1.19 3.27 -10.51
CA MET A 160 0.22 3.50 -10.19
C MET A 160 1.13 2.37 -10.71
N LEU A 161 0.65 1.14 -10.76
CA LEU A 161 1.40 0.01 -11.30
C LEU A 161 1.24 -0.11 -12.82
N THR A 162 0.02 0.00 -13.31
CA THR A 162 -0.34 -0.26 -14.71
C THR A 162 -1.27 0.82 -15.25
N PRO A 163 -0.77 2.02 -15.60
CA PRO A 163 -1.63 3.13 -16.05
C PRO A 163 -2.38 2.84 -17.36
N GLY A 164 -1.92 1.86 -18.14
CA GLY A 164 -2.52 1.45 -19.41
C GLY A 164 -1.97 2.24 -20.61
N ASP A 165 -1.86 1.56 -21.75
CA ASP A 165 -1.22 2.12 -22.97
C ASP A 165 -1.97 3.34 -23.54
N THR A 166 -3.31 3.36 -23.40
CA THR A 166 -4.11 4.48 -23.91
C THR A 166 -3.82 5.75 -23.11
N TRP A 167 -3.76 5.65 -21.79
CA TRP A 167 -3.41 6.79 -20.94
C TRP A 167 -1.96 7.24 -21.19
N LEU A 168 -1.02 6.31 -21.26
CA LEU A 168 0.39 6.60 -21.51
C LEU A 168 0.57 7.37 -22.83
N ARG A 169 -0.08 6.93 -23.92
CA ARG A 169 0.02 7.64 -25.22
C ARG A 169 -0.43 9.11 -25.13
N VAL A 170 -1.53 9.38 -24.43
CA VAL A 170 -2.05 10.75 -24.26
C VAL A 170 -1.11 11.56 -23.36
N ALA A 171 -0.63 10.97 -22.28
CA ALA A 171 0.28 11.63 -21.34
C ALA A 171 1.65 11.96 -22.00
N PHE A 172 2.19 11.04 -22.83
CA PHE A 172 3.43 11.31 -23.59
C PHE A 172 3.25 12.35 -24.69
N ALA A 173 2.05 12.53 -25.22
CA ALA A 173 1.77 13.60 -26.19
C ALA A 173 1.85 15.01 -25.56
N GLY A 174 1.77 15.12 -24.22
CA GLY A 174 1.95 16.37 -23.47
C GLY A 174 0.90 17.43 -23.77
N THR A 175 -0.29 17.03 -24.25
CA THR A 175 -1.36 17.95 -24.67
C THR A 175 -2.27 18.39 -23.51
N GLY A 176 -2.10 17.83 -22.32
CA GLY A 176 -2.93 18.12 -21.15
C GLY A 176 -4.35 17.51 -21.23
N HIS A 177 -4.57 16.56 -22.14
CA HIS A 177 -5.88 15.92 -22.35
C HIS A 177 -6.04 14.57 -21.64
N GLU A 178 -5.25 14.28 -20.61
CA GLU A 178 -5.29 13.01 -19.87
C GLU A 178 -6.67 12.74 -19.25
N ALA A 179 -7.41 13.78 -18.89
CA ALA A 179 -8.78 13.67 -18.39
C ALA A 179 -9.76 13.04 -19.39
N SER A 180 -9.52 13.16 -20.70
CA SER A 180 -10.37 12.55 -21.74
C SER A 180 -10.33 11.02 -21.73
N VAL A 181 -9.27 10.44 -21.18
CA VAL A 181 -9.05 9.00 -21.07
C VAL A 181 -9.13 8.50 -19.60
N PHE A 182 -9.84 9.25 -18.74
CA PHE A 182 -10.01 8.93 -17.33
C PHE A 182 -10.46 7.48 -17.10
N TRP A 183 -11.46 7.02 -17.82
CA TRP A 183 -12.00 5.67 -17.64
C TRP A 183 -11.01 4.57 -18.07
N ASN A 184 -10.14 4.84 -19.05
CA ASN A 184 -9.09 3.90 -19.44
C ASN A 184 -8.01 3.80 -18.35
N ALA A 185 -7.66 4.92 -17.72
CA ALA A 185 -6.75 4.95 -16.59
C ALA A 185 -7.36 4.30 -15.34
N PHE A 186 -8.65 4.56 -15.10
CA PHE A 186 -9.36 4.03 -13.94
C PHE A 186 -9.55 2.51 -14.04
N PHE A 187 -10.07 2.00 -15.17
CA PHE A 187 -10.21 0.57 -15.42
C PHE A 187 -8.96 0.00 -16.13
N ASN A 188 -7.80 0.32 -15.60
CA ASN A 188 -6.50 -0.13 -16.09
C ASN A 188 -6.35 -1.67 -16.09
N PRO A 189 -5.30 -2.22 -16.73
CA PRO A 189 -5.17 -3.67 -16.92
C PRO A 189 -5.28 -4.51 -15.64
N THR A 190 -4.74 -4.05 -14.52
CA THR A 190 -4.77 -4.81 -13.25
C THR A 190 -5.96 -4.48 -12.34
N TYR A 191 -6.90 -3.65 -12.78
CA TYR A 191 -8.04 -3.20 -11.98
C TYR A 191 -8.88 -4.36 -11.42
N TRP A 192 -9.38 -5.23 -12.31
CA TRP A 192 -10.29 -6.30 -11.91
C TRP A 192 -9.65 -7.37 -11.02
N PRO A 193 -8.50 -7.95 -11.38
CA PRO A 193 -7.87 -8.94 -10.50
C PRO A 193 -7.48 -8.33 -9.14
N SER A 194 -7.07 -7.07 -9.10
CA SER A 194 -6.81 -6.37 -7.84
C SER A 194 -8.06 -6.19 -7.00
N LEU A 195 -9.19 -5.79 -7.60
CA LEU A 195 -10.45 -5.61 -6.89
C LEU A 195 -10.93 -6.92 -6.25
N PHE A 196 -10.88 -8.03 -7.00
CA PHE A 196 -11.25 -9.35 -6.47
C PHE A 196 -10.30 -9.80 -5.35
N LEU A 197 -8.99 -9.60 -5.52
CA LEU A 197 -8.01 -9.92 -4.49
C LEU A 197 -8.27 -9.15 -3.20
N ARG A 198 -8.46 -7.83 -3.31
CA ARG A 198 -8.75 -6.96 -2.15
C ARG A 198 -10.08 -7.34 -1.48
N THR A 199 -11.10 -7.69 -2.26
CA THR A 199 -12.38 -8.16 -1.70
C THR A 199 -12.20 -9.46 -0.92
N CYS A 200 -11.40 -10.41 -1.42
CA CYS A 200 -11.05 -11.62 -0.66
C CYS A 200 -10.34 -11.29 0.66
N VAL A 201 -9.39 -10.37 0.65
CA VAL A 201 -8.71 -9.93 1.89
C VAL A 201 -9.71 -9.27 2.85
N CYS A 202 -10.60 -8.40 2.37
CA CYS A 202 -11.65 -7.78 3.21
C CYS A 202 -12.53 -8.84 3.88
N CYS A 203 -13.01 -9.81 3.12
CA CYS A 203 -13.83 -10.91 3.65
C CYS A 203 -13.05 -11.76 4.67
N ALA A 204 -11.79 -12.08 4.38
CA ALA A 204 -10.94 -12.83 5.29
C ALA A 204 -10.73 -12.10 6.61
N LEU A 205 -10.39 -10.81 6.58
CA LEU A 205 -10.16 -10.00 7.79
C LEU A 205 -11.43 -9.85 8.63
N ALA A 206 -12.61 -9.66 8.01
CA ALA A 206 -13.89 -9.66 8.73
C ALA A 206 -14.17 -11.02 9.40
N GLY A 207 -13.91 -12.13 8.69
CA GLY A 207 -14.00 -13.48 9.25
C GLY A 207 -13.05 -13.70 10.42
N ILE A 208 -11.82 -13.20 10.35
CA ILE A 208 -10.82 -13.28 11.43
C ILE A 208 -11.30 -12.50 12.66
N TRP A 209 -11.80 -11.28 12.49
CA TRP A 209 -12.34 -10.52 13.61
C TRP A 209 -13.54 -11.21 14.25
N ALA A 210 -14.41 -11.79 13.44
CA ALA A 210 -15.53 -12.57 13.93
C ALA A 210 -15.06 -13.83 14.68
N LEU A 211 -13.99 -14.49 14.26
CA LEU A 211 -13.36 -15.59 14.99
C LEU A 211 -12.79 -15.14 16.35
N ILE A 212 -12.14 -13.96 16.39
CA ILE A 212 -11.62 -13.39 17.64
C ILE A 212 -12.76 -13.16 18.64
N THR A 213 -13.86 -12.56 18.21
CA THR A 213 -15.00 -12.31 19.09
C THR A 213 -15.69 -13.60 19.50
N ALA A 214 -15.88 -14.55 18.58
CA ALA A 214 -16.49 -15.85 18.85
C ALA A 214 -15.63 -16.75 19.77
N SER A 215 -14.30 -16.66 19.68
CA SER A 215 -13.38 -17.41 20.53
C SER A 215 -13.51 -17.06 22.02
N ARG A 216 -13.98 -15.84 22.33
CA ARG A 216 -14.18 -15.35 23.71
C ARG A 216 -15.52 -15.74 24.30
N ILE A 217 -16.41 -16.38 23.51
CA ILE A 217 -17.69 -16.89 24.03
C ILE A 217 -17.43 -18.11 24.91
N ASP A 218 -18.02 -18.10 26.11
CA ASP A 218 -17.98 -19.20 27.03
C ASP A 218 -18.70 -20.44 26.44
N ALA A 219 -17.93 -21.49 26.19
CA ALA A 219 -18.42 -22.73 25.57
C ALA A 219 -19.34 -23.54 26.45
N GLU A 220 -19.25 -23.41 27.79
CA GLU A 220 -20.13 -24.12 28.72
C GLU A 220 -21.52 -23.47 28.79
N LYS A 221 -21.57 -22.15 28.87
CA LYS A 221 -22.81 -21.37 28.99
C LYS A 221 -23.55 -21.13 27.68
N HIS A 222 -22.79 -20.94 26.60
CA HIS A 222 -23.31 -20.52 25.28
C HIS A 222 -22.77 -21.38 24.14
N SER A 223 -22.72 -22.70 24.29
CA SER A 223 -22.15 -23.64 23.32
C SER A 223 -22.72 -23.49 21.91
N ALA A 224 -24.03 -23.42 21.78
CA ALA A 224 -24.71 -23.33 20.50
C ALA A 224 -24.34 -22.01 19.75
N LEU A 225 -24.24 -20.89 20.48
CA LEU A 225 -23.81 -19.60 19.93
C LEU A 225 -22.37 -19.68 19.44
N LYS A 226 -21.45 -20.16 20.28
CA LYS A 226 -20.03 -20.29 19.93
C LYS A 226 -19.83 -21.14 18.68
N ILE A 227 -20.41 -22.36 18.66
CA ILE A 227 -20.32 -23.25 17.49
C ILE A 227 -20.84 -22.57 16.22
N SER A 228 -22.02 -21.96 16.29
CA SER A 228 -22.65 -21.32 15.15
C SER A 228 -21.86 -20.12 14.64
N MET A 229 -21.30 -19.28 15.53
CA MET A 229 -20.52 -18.10 15.13
C MET A 229 -19.14 -18.48 14.61
N VAL A 230 -18.43 -19.40 15.24
CA VAL A 230 -17.11 -19.87 14.78
C VAL A 230 -17.24 -20.48 13.38
N GLN A 231 -18.20 -21.41 13.18
CA GLN A 231 -18.41 -22.04 11.87
C GLN A 231 -18.84 -21.05 10.78
N TRP A 232 -19.64 -20.05 11.12
CA TRP A 232 -20.02 -18.98 10.19
C TRP A 232 -18.82 -18.13 9.78
N SER A 233 -17.97 -17.77 10.74
CA SER A 233 -16.80 -16.94 10.50
C SER A 233 -15.76 -17.63 9.61
N VAL A 234 -15.58 -18.94 9.78
CA VAL A 234 -14.69 -19.76 8.91
C VAL A 234 -15.16 -19.74 7.45
N LYS A 235 -16.48 -19.66 7.18
CA LYS A 235 -17.02 -19.54 5.80
C LYS A 235 -16.66 -18.23 5.11
N TRP A 236 -16.25 -17.20 5.84
CA TRP A 236 -15.72 -15.95 5.28
C TRP A 236 -14.24 -16.05 5.00
N LEU A 237 -13.52 -16.79 5.81
CA LEU A 237 -12.07 -16.90 5.77
C LEU A 237 -11.59 -17.91 4.70
N VAL A 238 -12.04 -19.15 4.78
CA VAL A 238 -11.50 -20.25 3.97
C VAL A 238 -11.70 -20.04 2.47
N PRO A 239 -12.89 -19.69 1.96
CA PRO A 239 -13.07 -19.44 0.53
C PRO A 239 -12.18 -18.32 0.00
N SER A 240 -11.97 -17.27 0.79
CA SER A 240 -11.12 -16.13 0.42
C SER A 240 -9.66 -16.57 0.20
N PHE A 241 -9.11 -17.36 1.11
CA PHE A 241 -7.74 -17.86 0.97
C PHE A 241 -7.58 -18.92 -0.14
N VAL A 242 -8.62 -19.72 -0.39
CA VAL A 242 -8.62 -20.68 -1.50
C VAL A 242 -8.67 -19.97 -2.85
N ALA A 243 -9.43 -18.88 -2.97
CA ALA A 243 -9.51 -18.10 -4.22
C ALA A 243 -8.25 -17.29 -4.52
N THR A 244 -7.52 -16.87 -3.49
CA THR A 244 -6.34 -15.98 -3.62
C THR A 244 -5.29 -16.45 -4.64
N PRO A 245 -4.81 -17.72 -4.66
CA PRO A 245 -3.80 -18.15 -5.63
C PRO A 245 -4.27 -18.02 -7.09
N PHE A 246 -5.53 -18.34 -7.38
CA PHE A 246 -6.09 -18.23 -8.73
C PHE A 246 -6.20 -16.77 -9.18
N ILE A 247 -6.60 -15.88 -8.27
CA ILE A 247 -6.68 -14.44 -8.54
C ILE A 247 -5.27 -13.86 -8.73
N LEU A 248 -4.27 -14.32 -7.98
CA LEU A 248 -2.89 -13.90 -8.15
C LEU A 248 -2.33 -14.31 -9.52
N ILE A 249 -2.63 -15.52 -10.01
CA ILE A 249 -2.26 -15.94 -11.36
C ILE A 249 -2.90 -15.02 -12.40
N TRP A 250 -4.20 -14.73 -12.26
CA TRP A 250 -4.89 -13.78 -13.15
C TRP A 250 -4.25 -12.38 -13.08
N TYR A 251 -3.93 -11.90 -11.87
CA TYR A 251 -3.26 -10.62 -11.66
C TYR A 251 -1.92 -10.56 -12.43
N LEU A 252 -1.10 -11.59 -12.31
CA LEU A 252 0.20 -11.67 -12.98
C LEU A 252 0.07 -11.68 -14.52
N TRP A 253 -0.96 -12.31 -15.06
CA TRP A 253 -1.22 -12.27 -16.50
C TRP A 253 -1.59 -10.89 -17.02
N MET A 254 -2.18 -10.05 -16.18
CA MET A 254 -2.57 -8.69 -16.55
C MET A 254 -1.44 -7.66 -16.36
N VAL A 255 -0.33 -8.04 -15.72
CA VAL A 255 0.85 -7.17 -15.58
C VAL A 255 1.60 -7.11 -16.91
N PRO A 256 1.95 -5.91 -17.43
CA PRO A 256 2.70 -5.75 -18.67
C PRO A 256 4.05 -6.48 -18.67
N ALA A 257 4.48 -6.95 -19.84
CA ALA A 257 5.72 -7.74 -19.99
C ALA A 257 6.97 -6.99 -19.47
N SER A 258 7.02 -5.66 -19.64
CA SER A 258 8.12 -4.82 -19.11
C SER A 258 8.25 -4.87 -17.59
N GLN A 259 7.14 -5.07 -16.86
CA GLN A 259 7.11 -5.21 -15.41
C GLN A 259 7.21 -6.68 -14.97
N GLN A 260 6.76 -7.62 -15.81
CA GLN A 260 7.02 -9.05 -15.61
C GLN A 260 8.51 -9.39 -15.64
N ALA A 261 9.31 -8.59 -16.35
CA ALA A 261 10.76 -8.74 -16.35
C ALA A 261 11.40 -8.59 -14.95
N LEU A 262 10.75 -7.89 -14.01
CA LEU A 262 11.19 -7.85 -12.60
C LEU A 262 10.91 -9.15 -11.87
N LEU A 263 9.85 -9.88 -12.22
CA LEU A 263 9.56 -11.21 -11.70
C LEU A 263 10.55 -12.23 -12.25
N THR A 264 10.80 -12.21 -13.58
CA THR A 264 11.78 -13.11 -14.22
C THR A 264 13.20 -12.80 -13.76
N LEU A 265 13.59 -11.53 -13.61
CA LEU A 265 14.86 -11.16 -12.99
C LEU A 265 15.00 -11.76 -11.58
N GLY A 266 13.92 -11.78 -10.81
CA GLY A 266 13.88 -12.44 -9.51
C GLY A 266 14.09 -13.94 -9.61
N ILE A 267 13.67 -14.61 -10.69
CA ILE A 267 13.82 -16.04 -10.92
C ILE A 267 15.20 -16.37 -11.53
N ASP A 268 15.69 -15.56 -12.45
CA ASP A 268 16.94 -15.80 -13.19
C ASP A 268 18.20 -15.50 -12.35
N THR A 269 18.08 -14.72 -11.29
CA THR A 269 19.18 -14.37 -10.39
C THR A 269 19.19 -15.21 -9.11
N ILE A 270 19.02 -16.52 -9.24
CA ILE A 270 19.16 -17.47 -8.12
C ILE A 270 20.56 -17.29 -7.51
N GLY A 271 20.61 -16.72 -6.31
CA GLY A 271 21.85 -16.41 -5.60
C GLY A 271 22.16 -14.93 -5.39
N SER A 272 21.48 -14.00 -6.08
CA SER A 272 21.55 -12.58 -5.75
C SER A 272 20.54 -12.18 -4.67
N GLY A 273 20.89 -11.25 -3.81
CA GLY A 273 20.07 -10.86 -2.65
C GLY A 273 18.64 -10.43 -2.99
N THR A 274 18.39 -9.88 -4.19
CA THR A 274 17.07 -9.41 -4.63
C THR A 274 16.10 -10.57 -4.90
N PHE A 275 16.54 -11.64 -5.56
CA PHE A 275 15.75 -12.85 -5.76
C PHE A 275 15.33 -13.46 -4.43
N SER A 276 16.27 -13.55 -3.48
CA SER A 276 15.97 -14.13 -2.19
C SER A 276 14.82 -13.39 -1.46
N ILE A 277 14.67 -12.07 -1.66
CA ILE A 277 13.61 -11.30 -1.04
C ILE A 277 12.25 -11.61 -1.67
N ILE A 278 12.11 -11.57 -2.99
CA ILE A 278 10.82 -11.83 -3.67
C ILE A 278 10.36 -13.28 -3.44
N THR A 279 11.27 -14.24 -3.56
CA THR A 279 10.96 -15.65 -3.30
C THR A 279 10.58 -15.89 -1.84
N ARG A 280 11.30 -15.29 -0.89
CA ARG A 280 10.97 -15.39 0.53
C ARG A 280 9.60 -14.81 0.84
N ILE A 281 9.24 -13.68 0.24
CA ILE A 281 7.91 -13.06 0.40
C ILE A 281 6.83 -13.98 -0.20
N ALA A 282 7.04 -14.53 -1.40
CA ALA A 282 6.08 -15.44 -2.02
C ALA A 282 5.88 -16.72 -1.17
N LEU A 283 6.97 -17.34 -0.71
CA LEU A 283 6.92 -18.50 0.19
C LEU A 283 6.23 -18.14 1.52
N LEU A 284 6.54 -16.99 2.10
CA LEU A 284 5.90 -16.51 3.32
C LEU A 284 4.39 -16.38 3.13
N ILE A 285 3.92 -15.78 2.03
CA ILE A 285 2.49 -15.65 1.74
C ILE A 285 1.84 -17.02 1.55
N ILE A 286 2.47 -17.94 0.82
CA ILE A 286 1.94 -19.29 0.58
C ILE A 286 1.85 -20.08 1.89
N ILE A 287 2.93 -20.12 2.67
CA ILE A 287 2.98 -20.89 3.92
C ILE A 287 2.00 -20.33 4.94
N THR A 288 1.96 -19.01 5.13
CA THR A 288 1.03 -18.37 6.07
C THR A 288 -0.41 -18.60 5.64
N SER A 289 -0.74 -18.48 4.36
CA SER A 289 -2.09 -18.73 3.85
C SER A 289 -2.52 -20.19 4.03
N ALA A 290 -1.65 -21.15 3.71
CA ALA A 290 -1.92 -22.57 3.93
C ALA A 290 -2.12 -22.90 5.42
N THR A 291 -1.28 -22.31 6.30
CA THR A 291 -1.40 -22.45 7.75
C THR A 291 -2.72 -21.90 8.27
N ILE A 292 -3.13 -20.71 7.80
CA ILE A 292 -4.42 -20.10 8.16
C ILE A 292 -5.58 -21.01 7.76
N VAL A 293 -5.58 -21.55 6.55
CA VAL A 293 -6.64 -22.46 6.08
C VAL A 293 -6.65 -23.73 6.95
N GLY A 294 -5.48 -24.31 7.23
CA GLY A 294 -5.36 -25.48 8.10
C GLY A 294 -5.90 -25.22 9.50
N VAL A 295 -5.45 -24.17 10.17
CA VAL A 295 -5.93 -23.80 11.51
C VAL A 295 -7.42 -23.48 11.51
N ALA A 296 -7.91 -22.72 10.52
CA ALA A 296 -9.32 -22.39 10.42
C ALA A 296 -10.20 -23.63 10.19
N TYR A 297 -9.76 -24.57 9.35
CA TYR A 297 -10.52 -25.80 9.10
C TYR A 297 -10.46 -26.77 10.26
N PHE A 298 -9.26 -27.16 10.72
CA PHE A 298 -9.11 -28.21 11.70
C PHE A 298 -9.47 -27.76 13.14
N LEU A 299 -9.07 -26.56 13.54
CA LEU A 299 -9.29 -26.08 14.91
C LEU A 299 -10.58 -25.28 15.04
N ALA A 300 -10.96 -24.44 14.06
CA ALA A 300 -12.17 -23.64 14.19
C ALA A 300 -13.41 -24.36 13.63
N TYR A 301 -13.39 -24.89 12.40
CA TYR A 301 -14.57 -25.50 11.81
C TYR A 301 -14.92 -26.87 12.37
N ARG A 302 -13.92 -27.75 12.56
CA ARG A 302 -14.09 -29.13 13.07
C ARG A 302 -14.26 -29.16 14.58
N ASN A 303 -13.55 -28.30 15.33
CA ASN A 303 -13.54 -28.24 16.78
C ASN A 303 -13.93 -26.86 17.33
N PRO A 304 -15.12 -26.32 16.99
CA PRO A 304 -15.48 -24.95 17.32
C PRO A 304 -15.64 -24.67 18.82
N ARG A 305 -15.87 -25.73 19.69
CA ARG A 305 -15.94 -25.57 21.12
C ARG A 305 -14.58 -25.22 21.73
N ASP A 306 -13.54 -25.90 21.29
CA ASP A 306 -12.17 -25.77 21.82
C ASP A 306 -11.41 -24.62 21.20
N PHE A 307 -11.98 -23.98 20.15
CA PHE A 307 -11.37 -22.82 19.51
C PHE A 307 -11.31 -21.63 20.48
N ASN A 308 -10.10 -21.17 20.76
CA ASN A 308 -9.82 -20.15 21.76
C ASN A 308 -9.14 -18.89 21.17
N LEU A 309 -8.92 -17.90 22.03
CA LEU A 309 -8.35 -16.60 21.62
C LEU A 309 -6.93 -16.74 21.05
N SER A 310 -6.11 -17.64 21.58
CA SER A 310 -4.74 -17.84 21.08
C SER A 310 -4.74 -18.31 19.62
N HIS A 311 -5.63 -19.23 19.26
CA HIS A 311 -5.81 -19.69 17.88
C HIS A 311 -6.25 -18.53 16.97
N ALA A 312 -7.21 -17.70 17.42
CA ALA A 312 -7.71 -16.57 16.65
C ALA A 312 -6.65 -15.48 16.45
N LEU A 313 -5.85 -15.17 17.47
CA LEU A 313 -4.75 -14.21 17.38
C LEU A 313 -3.60 -14.72 16.51
N ALA A 314 -3.30 -16.02 16.53
CA ALA A 314 -2.34 -16.62 15.62
C ALA A 314 -2.77 -16.45 14.15
N ILE A 315 -4.05 -16.72 13.83
CA ILE A 315 -4.60 -16.48 12.48
C ILE A 315 -4.50 -15.01 12.12
N LEU A 316 -4.85 -14.08 13.02
CA LEU A 316 -4.74 -12.64 12.77
C LEU A 316 -3.30 -12.24 12.44
N LEU A 317 -2.34 -12.66 13.27
CA LEU A 317 -0.93 -12.32 13.06
C LEU A 317 -0.42 -12.81 11.69
N LEU A 318 -0.72 -14.07 11.35
CA LEU A 318 -0.36 -14.65 10.05
C LEU A 318 -1.01 -13.90 8.89
N ALA A 319 -2.28 -13.50 9.01
CA ALA A 319 -3.00 -12.74 7.99
C ALA A 319 -2.42 -11.32 7.81
N LEU A 320 -2.07 -10.65 8.91
CA LEU A 320 -1.43 -9.31 8.85
C LEU A 320 -0.04 -9.40 8.20
N ILE A 321 0.75 -10.42 8.53
CA ILE A 321 2.05 -10.66 7.91
C ILE A 321 1.88 -10.91 6.40
N ALA A 322 0.94 -11.78 6.00
CA ALA A 322 0.68 -12.08 4.59
C ALA A 322 0.23 -10.82 3.82
N THR A 323 -0.67 -10.02 4.39
CA THR A 323 -1.19 -8.79 3.77
C THR A 323 -0.08 -7.73 3.64
N ALA A 324 0.68 -7.48 4.70
CA ALA A 324 1.79 -6.54 4.67
C ALA A 324 2.88 -6.96 3.67
N SER A 325 3.19 -8.27 3.61
CA SER A 325 4.13 -8.82 2.64
C SER A 325 3.65 -8.66 1.19
N GLY A 326 2.35 -8.84 0.94
CA GLY A 326 1.73 -8.61 -0.36
C GLY A 326 1.81 -7.14 -0.82
N GLU A 327 1.54 -6.19 0.07
CA GLU A 327 1.69 -4.76 -0.24
C GLU A 327 3.16 -4.37 -0.46
N TYR A 328 4.09 -4.93 0.29
CA TYR A 328 5.52 -4.74 0.06
C TYR A 328 5.97 -5.30 -1.30
N ALA A 329 5.51 -6.51 -1.67
CA ALA A 329 5.79 -7.10 -2.98
C ALA A 329 5.26 -6.22 -4.13
N ARG A 330 4.04 -5.67 -4.00
CA ARG A 330 3.46 -4.74 -4.97
C ARG A 330 4.32 -3.49 -5.15
N GLU A 331 4.86 -2.94 -4.06
CA GLU A 331 5.77 -1.79 -4.12
C GLU A 331 7.07 -2.12 -4.84
N MET A 332 7.63 -3.31 -4.61
CA MET A 332 8.84 -3.76 -5.29
C MET A 332 8.63 -3.98 -6.79
N LEU A 333 7.47 -4.51 -7.20
CA LEU A 333 7.12 -4.73 -8.61
C LEU A 333 6.95 -3.42 -9.40
N ARG A 334 6.68 -2.31 -8.72
CA ARG A 334 6.52 -1.00 -9.35
C ARG A 334 7.84 -0.34 -9.74
N LYS A 335 8.97 -0.73 -9.11
CA LYS A 335 10.29 -0.13 -9.39
C LYS A 335 10.71 -0.30 -10.85
N PRO A 336 11.43 0.69 -11.42
CA PRO A 336 11.94 1.93 -10.83
C PRO A 336 10.92 3.09 -10.78
N TYR A 337 9.65 2.82 -11.06
CA TYR A 337 8.61 3.84 -11.19
C TYR A 337 7.78 4.01 -9.92
N VAL A 338 7.15 5.18 -9.79
CA VAL A 338 6.02 5.44 -8.91
C VAL A 338 4.70 5.40 -9.69
N ILE A 339 4.72 5.78 -10.97
CA ILE A 339 3.64 5.55 -11.94
C ILE A 339 4.26 4.83 -13.14
N GLY A 340 3.83 3.60 -13.38
CA GLY A 340 4.46 2.68 -14.32
C GLY A 340 4.68 3.28 -15.72
N GLY A 341 5.94 3.30 -16.18
CA GLY A 341 6.34 3.84 -17.47
C GLY A 341 6.26 5.36 -17.63
N TRP A 342 5.69 6.09 -16.66
CA TRP A 342 5.48 7.53 -16.75
C TRP A 342 6.35 8.37 -15.81
N MET A 343 6.39 8.00 -14.54
CA MET A 343 7.12 8.75 -13.51
C MET A 343 7.99 7.81 -12.70
N TYR A 344 9.26 8.13 -12.63
CA TYR A 344 10.22 7.41 -11.80
C TYR A 344 9.94 7.61 -10.29
N SER A 345 10.48 6.74 -9.47
CA SER A 345 10.31 6.78 -8.01
C SER A 345 10.98 7.98 -7.32
N ASN A 346 11.81 8.73 -8.04
CA ASN A 346 12.37 10.03 -7.61
C ASN A 346 11.48 11.23 -8.04
N GLY A 347 10.30 10.99 -8.64
CA GLY A 347 9.38 12.04 -9.09
C GLY A 347 9.66 12.59 -10.50
N VAL A 348 10.73 12.15 -11.13
CA VAL A 348 11.07 12.59 -12.50
C VAL A 348 10.15 11.93 -13.51
N ARG A 349 9.50 12.73 -14.36
CA ARG A 349 8.67 12.23 -15.45
C ARG A 349 9.56 11.81 -16.63
N VAL A 350 9.30 10.61 -17.15
CA VAL A 350 10.09 10.04 -18.27
C VAL A 350 10.27 10.99 -19.45
N PRO A 351 9.23 11.72 -19.94
CA PRO A 351 9.37 12.65 -21.06
C PRO A 351 10.29 13.85 -20.77
N TYR A 352 10.56 14.16 -19.50
CA TYR A 352 11.34 15.34 -19.13
C TYR A 352 12.82 15.04 -18.86
N VAL A 353 13.22 13.77 -18.87
CA VAL A 353 14.61 13.36 -18.61
C VAL A 353 15.60 14.08 -19.53
N ALA A 354 15.37 14.07 -20.84
CA ALA A 354 16.27 14.72 -21.80
C ALA A 354 16.39 16.23 -21.58
N ARG A 355 15.29 16.90 -21.24
CA ARG A 355 15.25 18.32 -20.94
C ARG A 355 16.01 18.65 -19.64
N ILE A 356 15.76 17.88 -18.58
CA ILE A 356 16.42 18.08 -17.28
C ILE A 356 17.93 17.84 -17.40
N ASN A 357 18.36 16.89 -18.23
CA ASN A 357 19.79 16.64 -18.48
C ASN A 357 20.48 17.82 -19.20
N GLN A 358 19.74 18.66 -19.90
CA GLN A 358 20.27 19.87 -20.55
C GLN A 358 20.21 21.12 -19.66
N GLU A 359 19.11 21.28 -18.91
CA GLU A 359 18.80 22.51 -18.17
C GLU A 359 19.18 22.42 -16.67
N GLY A 360 19.46 21.22 -16.15
CA GLY A 360 19.82 20.95 -14.76
C GLY A 360 18.63 20.54 -13.90
N TYR A 361 18.91 19.68 -12.90
CA TYR A 361 17.88 19.12 -12.01
C TYR A 361 17.23 20.19 -11.11
N LEU A 362 18.04 21.03 -10.48
CA LEU A 362 17.54 22.02 -9.52
C LEU A 362 16.70 23.12 -10.19
N ALA A 363 16.92 23.41 -11.47
CA ALA A 363 16.09 24.35 -12.25
C ALA A 363 14.65 23.85 -12.42
N HIS A 364 14.43 22.54 -12.38
CA HIS A 364 13.14 21.89 -12.54
C HIS A 364 12.54 21.38 -11.21
N SER A 365 13.25 21.50 -10.13
CA SER A 365 12.78 21.05 -8.81
C SER A 365 11.98 22.15 -8.11
N MET A 366 10.65 22.06 -8.15
CA MET A 366 9.76 23.04 -7.52
C MET A 366 9.67 22.89 -5.98
N TRP A 367 10.13 21.78 -5.45
CA TRP A 367 9.89 21.37 -4.05
C TRP A 367 11.13 21.48 -3.17
N LEU A 368 12.30 21.65 -3.77
CA LEU A 368 13.55 21.80 -3.05
C LEU A 368 13.91 23.29 -2.90
N ALA A 369 14.39 23.67 -1.73
CA ALA A 369 14.92 25.00 -1.52
C ALA A 369 16.21 25.15 -2.36
N ASN A 370 16.26 26.19 -3.21
CA ASN A 370 17.45 26.54 -4.00
C ASN A 370 18.44 27.31 -3.10
N ASP A 371 19.09 26.62 -2.17
CA ASP A 371 20.32 27.14 -1.59
C ASP A 371 21.49 26.77 -2.51
N SER A 372 21.78 27.68 -3.45
CA SER A 372 22.79 27.49 -4.50
C SER A 372 24.18 28.00 -4.10
N SER A 373 24.40 28.29 -2.83
CA SER A 373 25.62 28.98 -2.35
C SER A 373 26.90 28.18 -2.52
N SER A 374 26.85 26.86 -2.51
CA SER A 374 28.04 26.00 -2.64
C SER A 374 27.73 24.72 -3.41
N SER A 375 28.76 24.06 -3.98
CA SER A 375 28.67 22.72 -4.58
C SER A 375 28.06 21.72 -3.59
N TYR A 376 28.47 21.79 -2.32
CA TYR A 376 27.94 20.92 -1.26
C TYR A 376 26.43 21.10 -1.02
N SER A 377 25.92 22.34 -0.92
CA SER A 377 24.51 22.61 -0.72
C SER A 377 23.67 22.20 -1.93
N ARG A 378 24.15 22.43 -3.15
CA ARG A 378 23.48 21.94 -4.37
C ARG A 378 23.47 20.42 -4.41
N GLY A 379 24.60 19.77 -4.12
CA GLY A 379 24.70 18.30 -4.03
C GLY A 379 23.75 17.69 -2.99
N GLU A 380 23.61 18.34 -1.83
CA GLU A 380 22.63 17.91 -0.81
C GLU A 380 21.19 18.02 -1.32
N ALA A 381 20.84 19.10 -2.00
CA ALA A 381 19.51 19.28 -2.58
C ALA A 381 19.21 18.22 -3.67
N ILE A 382 20.18 17.94 -4.55
CA ILE A 382 20.07 16.88 -5.56
C ILE A 382 19.90 15.50 -4.88
N PHE A 383 20.70 15.19 -3.86
CA PHE A 383 20.57 13.96 -3.09
C PHE A 383 19.17 13.81 -2.50
N ARG A 384 18.63 14.86 -1.89
CA ARG A 384 17.28 14.83 -1.30
C ARG A 384 16.21 14.54 -2.35
N GLY A 385 16.30 15.15 -3.52
CA GLY A 385 15.32 14.98 -4.58
C GLY A 385 15.44 13.64 -5.31
N GLU A 386 16.63 13.29 -5.75
CA GLU A 386 16.83 12.11 -6.60
C GLU A 386 17.07 10.80 -5.84
N CYS A 387 17.77 10.86 -4.71
CA CYS A 387 18.16 9.66 -3.94
C CYS A 387 17.29 9.44 -2.71
N GLY A 388 16.79 10.52 -2.09
CA GLY A 388 16.11 10.52 -0.80
C GLY A 388 14.78 9.77 -0.75
N SER A 389 14.16 9.51 -1.91
CA SER A 389 12.96 8.67 -2.00
C SER A 389 13.21 7.20 -1.62
N CYS A 390 14.44 6.71 -1.82
CA CYS A 390 14.82 5.31 -1.62
C CYS A 390 15.99 5.11 -0.66
N HIS A 391 16.85 6.13 -0.47
CA HIS A 391 18.07 6.06 0.32
C HIS A 391 18.08 7.10 1.43
N THR A 392 18.78 6.77 2.51
CA THR A 392 19.18 7.74 3.54
C THR A 392 20.73 7.81 3.60
N LEU A 393 21.27 8.78 4.32
CA LEU A 393 22.71 8.82 4.51
C LEU A 393 23.23 7.73 5.47
N ALA A 394 22.51 7.50 6.60
CA ALA A 394 22.98 6.63 7.66
C ALA A 394 21.95 5.63 8.20
N GLY A 395 20.69 5.70 7.74
CA GLY A 395 19.58 4.84 8.20
C GLY A 395 19.23 3.73 7.20
N TYR A 396 17.99 3.75 6.66
CA TYR A 396 17.54 2.76 5.69
C TYR A 396 18.28 2.88 4.35
N ARG A 397 18.83 1.77 3.85
CA ARG A 397 19.68 1.72 2.64
C ARG A 397 20.74 2.82 2.65
N PRO A 398 21.64 2.83 3.66
CA PRO A 398 22.53 3.96 3.96
C PRO A 398 23.58 4.16 2.89
N LEU A 399 23.62 5.32 2.23
CA LEU A 399 24.63 5.60 1.20
C LEU A 399 26.04 5.66 1.77
N LYS A 400 26.23 6.07 3.02
CA LYS A 400 27.55 6.00 3.69
C LYS A 400 28.13 4.59 3.71
N TYR A 401 27.29 3.58 3.87
CA TYR A 401 27.71 2.19 3.83
C TYR A 401 27.85 1.65 2.39
N LEU A 402 26.87 1.94 1.53
CA LEU A 402 26.84 1.45 0.16
C LEU A 402 27.97 2.00 -0.72
N LEU A 403 28.45 3.19 -0.40
CA LEU A 403 29.55 3.86 -1.09
C LEU A 403 30.88 3.79 -0.31
N SER A 404 30.93 3.08 0.83
CA SER A 404 32.14 2.98 1.65
C SER A 404 33.31 2.42 0.85
N GLY A 405 34.49 2.99 1.05
CA GLY A 405 35.72 2.62 0.33
C GLY A 405 35.83 3.17 -1.10
N ARG A 406 34.85 3.98 -1.55
CA ARG A 406 34.93 4.69 -2.84
C ARG A 406 35.48 6.09 -2.64
N ASP A 407 36.44 6.48 -3.47
CA ASP A 407 36.86 7.86 -3.61
C ASP A 407 35.90 8.68 -4.48
N ARG A 408 36.16 9.98 -4.60
CA ARG A 408 35.34 10.89 -5.41
C ARG A 408 35.23 10.43 -6.87
N ALA A 409 36.31 9.96 -7.47
CA ALA A 409 36.33 9.54 -8.88
C ALA A 409 35.44 8.30 -9.10
N ASN A 410 35.49 7.33 -8.19
CA ASN A 410 34.64 6.13 -8.22
C ASN A 410 33.17 6.46 -7.96
N ILE A 411 32.88 7.48 -7.11
CA ILE A 411 31.51 7.99 -6.89
C ILE A 411 30.97 8.64 -8.17
N ILE A 412 31.75 9.51 -8.82
CA ILE A 412 31.37 10.13 -10.12
C ILE A 412 31.11 9.05 -11.16
N SER A 413 32.00 8.07 -11.30
CA SER A 413 31.81 6.98 -12.27
C SER A 413 30.52 6.20 -12.02
N PHE A 414 30.17 5.97 -10.78
CA PHE A 414 28.91 5.29 -10.42
C PHE A 414 27.70 6.16 -10.73
N ILE A 415 27.73 7.46 -10.40
CA ILE A 415 26.62 8.40 -10.71
C ILE A 415 26.46 8.54 -12.21
N THR A 416 27.55 8.64 -12.98
CA THR A 416 27.54 8.71 -14.45
C THR A 416 26.91 7.45 -15.06
N MET A 417 27.20 6.27 -14.52
CA MET A 417 26.57 5.02 -14.95
C MET A 417 25.04 5.06 -14.74
N LEU A 418 24.56 5.65 -13.64
CA LEU A 418 23.14 5.85 -13.38
C LEU A 418 22.53 6.94 -14.31
N HIS A 419 23.33 7.95 -14.67
CA HIS A 419 22.92 9.00 -15.62
C HIS A 419 22.81 8.47 -17.04
N ASP A 420 23.77 7.67 -17.50
CA ASP A 420 23.73 7.03 -18.83
C ASP A 420 22.54 6.07 -18.98
N TYR A 421 22.08 5.50 -17.90
CA TYR A 421 20.89 4.67 -17.77
C TYR A 421 20.77 3.55 -18.83
N LYS A 422 21.87 2.87 -19.12
CA LYS A 422 21.91 1.81 -20.13
C LYS A 422 21.05 0.62 -19.75
N PRO A 423 20.32 -0.01 -20.69
CA PRO A 423 19.45 -1.16 -20.41
C PRO A 423 20.14 -2.41 -19.82
N ASP A 424 21.43 -2.59 -20.13
CA ASP A 424 22.29 -3.66 -19.64
C ASP A 424 22.88 -3.39 -18.25
N SER A 425 22.72 -2.16 -17.72
CA SER A 425 23.13 -1.84 -16.37
C SER A 425 22.35 -2.67 -15.35
N PRO A 426 23.04 -3.28 -14.34
CA PRO A 426 22.36 -4.08 -13.31
C PRO A 426 21.38 -3.24 -12.48
N TYR A 427 21.51 -1.92 -12.49
CA TYR A 427 20.67 -1.00 -11.71
C TYR A 427 19.45 -0.48 -12.47
N HIS A 428 19.44 -0.57 -13.80
CA HIS A 428 18.38 -0.03 -14.67
C HIS A 428 16.97 -0.48 -14.28
N ARG A 429 16.82 -1.71 -13.80
CA ARG A 429 15.50 -2.31 -13.52
C ARG A 429 14.87 -1.91 -12.19
N TYR A 430 15.64 -1.31 -11.26
CA TYR A 430 15.14 -0.99 -9.92
C TYR A 430 15.56 0.38 -9.36
N MET A 431 16.57 1.03 -9.98
CA MET A 431 16.92 2.40 -9.68
C MET A 431 16.43 3.32 -10.80
N PRO A 432 15.89 4.51 -10.50
CA PRO A 432 15.63 5.53 -11.51
C PRO A 432 16.94 6.06 -12.09
N PRO A 433 16.91 6.70 -13.29
CA PRO A 433 18.07 7.42 -13.77
C PRO A 433 18.42 8.57 -12.81
N MET A 434 19.70 8.86 -12.67
CA MET A 434 20.15 10.16 -12.18
C MET A 434 20.00 11.16 -13.33
N VAL A 435 19.28 12.26 -13.10
CA VAL A 435 19.05 13.27 -14.13
C VAL A 435 19.69 14.60 -13.76
N GLY A 436 20.17 15.33 -14.75
CA GLY A 436 20.82 16.63 -14.55
C GLY A 436 22.02 16.82 -15.45
N THR A 437 22.66 17.98 -15.33
CA THR A 437 23.87 18.33 -16.06
C THR A 437 25.11 17.66 -15.46
N LYS A 438 26.23 17.78 -16.15
CA LYS A 438 27.54 17.36 -15.60
C LYS A 438 27.84 18.07 -14.27
N GLN A 439 27.43 19.35 -14.15
CA GLN A 439 27.60 20.09 -12.89
C GLN A 439 26.79 19.46 -11.74
N ASP A 440 25.56 19.01 -12.01
CA ASP A 440 24.73 18.33 -11.01
C ASP A 440 25.36 17.00 -10.55
N ILE A 441 26.01 16.26 -11.48
CA ILE A 441 26.76 15.03 -11.15
C ILE A 441 27.96 15.36 -10.25
N ASP A 442 28.73 16.41 -10.59
CA ASP A 442 29.87 16.82 -9.80
C ASP A 442 29.47 17.30 -8.40
N ASP A 443 28.42 18.12 -8.28
CA ASP A 443 27.89 18.64 -7.02
C ASP A 443 27.37 17.49 -6.12
N LEU A 444 26.63 16.55 -6.69
CA LEU A 444 26.17 15.36 -5.96
C LEU A 444 27.35 14.51 -5.49
N ALA A 445 28.37 14.34 -6.33
CA ALA A 445 29.56 13.58 -5.96
C ALA A 445 30.36 14.25 -4.83
N ASP A 446 30.48 15.59 -4.86
CA ASP A 446 31.14 16.35 -3.78
C ASP A 446 30.42 16.16 -2.45
N PHE A 447 29.08 16.26 -2.45
CA PHE A 447 28.28 16.02 -1.26
C PHE A 447 28.45 14.58 -0.74
N LEU A 448 28.30 13.58 -1.61
CA LEU A 448 28.39 12.17 -1.20
C LEU A 448 29.81 11.81 -0.73
N ASN A 449 30.84 12.30 -1.42
CA ASN A 449 32.23 12.08 -1.00
C ASN A 449 32.51 12.65 0.40
N ALA A 450 32.03 13.87 0.67
CA ALA A 450 32.17 14.47 2.01
C ALA A 450 31.41 13.67 3.10
N GLN A 451 30.31 12.99 2.74
CA GLN A 451 29.57 12.14 3.67
C GLN A 451 30.23 10.78 3.92
N VAL A 452 30.91 10.22 2.93
CA VAL A 452 31.55 8.89 2.98
C VAL A 452 32.98 8.97 3.55
N ASN A 453 33.72 10.03 3.20
CA ASN A 453 35.14 10.24 3.55
C ASN A 453 35.34 11.52 4.39
N PRO A 454 34.85 11.59 5.63
CA PRO A 454 34.87 12.83 6.44
C PRO A 454 36.25 13.29 6.92
N VAL A 455 37.30 12.54 6.67
CA VAL A 455 38.63 12.74 7.30
C VAL A 455 39.45 13.90 6.74
N VAL A 456 39.04 14.52 5.61
CA VAL A 456 39.86 15.58 4.98
C VAL A 456 39.58 16.99 5.54
N GLN A 457 38.48 17.22 6.24
CA GLN A 457 38.13 18.57 6.72
C GLN A 457 38.60 18.96 8.14
N MET A 458 39.20 18.05 8.92
CA MET A 458 39.69 18.38 10.26
C MET A 458 41.18 18.85 10.30
N ALA A 459 41.90 18.85 9.19
CA ALA A 459 43.27 19.25 9.15
C ALA A 459 43.52 20.77 8.98
N ASP A 460 42.54 21.51 8.45
CA ASP A 460 42.71 22.95 8.14
C ASP A 460 42.10 23.92 9.18
N SER A 461 41.45 23.44 10.23
CA SER A 461 40.87 24.30 11.28
C SER A 461 41.80 24.48 12.51
N LYS A 462 43.06 24.02 12.44
CA LYS A 462 44.10 24.25 13.46
C LYS A 462 45.40 24.83 12.84
N LYS A 463 45.27 25.96 12.17
CA LYS A 463 46.40 26.90 11.98
C LYS A 463 45.92 28.31 12.19
#